data_eb4a595edc25bfb917e4312e966bf1be
#
_entry.id   eb4a595edc25bfb917e4312e966bf1be
#
_cell.length_a   1.000
_cell.length_b   1.000
_cell.length_c   1.000
_cell.angle_alpha   90.00
_cell.angle_beta   90.00
_cell.angle_gamma   90.00
#
_symmetry.space_group_name_H-M   'P 1'
#
loop_
_entity.id
_entity.type
_entity.pdbx_description
1 polymer ?
#
loop_
_entity_poly.entity_id
_entity_poly.type
_entity_poly.pdbx_seq_one_letter_code
_entity_poly.pdbx_strand_id
1 'polypeptide(L)'
;MHARGVIERGYLPPKPIRRRLIAGFFFLLRFFAGNLNSIRRHGRVPPRETSYVRPTRLYDIPVHQPGMKHCISNEKYLRPTLYCNSYAPEVIALAHQLGAYRKSDREYAEAAFEFSKRNITGELVPLDGVAETLHRGTGTCLHKLALLVALCRAAGISARYKLYALTAMDTVAQTLGLSGRDRQWSEETGNLLLHGEAEMHIGGEWVIASIGLTPERQASLNLPITRFGEVAVGVWYPVDPESIVRLESIPHGLNALMLLVYRLAPAYIDTANANLLEQCKRGKAILDEKGEQAYDDEIRRQLKPNMPEAVMTLRREITFER
;
A
#
# COMPACT_ATOMS: atom_id res chain seq x y z
N MET A 1 18.49 19.52 3.92
CA MET A 1 17.93 19.46 2.54
C MET A 1 17.45 20.85 2.16
N HIS A 2 17.91 21.44 1.05
CA HIS A 2 17.40 22.74 0.58
C HIS A 2 15.96 22.57 0.11
N ALA A 3 15.08 23.54 0.41
CA ALA A 3 13.64 23.51 0.04
C ALA A 3 13.40 23.19 -1.46
N ARG A 4 14.29 23.67 -2.33
CA ARG A 4 14.26 23.40 -3.77
C ARG A 4 14.41 21.90 -4.10
N GLY A 5 15.29 21.17 -3.41
CA GLY A 5 15.46 19.72 -3.59
C GLY A 5 14.27 18.90 -3.10
N VAL A 6 13.50 19.41 -2.12
CA VAL A 6 12.27 18.78 -1.64
C VAL A 6 11.16 18.87 -2.70
N ILE A 7 11.05 20.02 -3.39
CA ILE A 7 10.07 20.24 -4.46
C ILE A 7 10.43 19.38 -5.69
N GLU A 8 11.70 19.39 -6.09
CA GLU A 8 12.19 18.66 -7.27
C GLU A 8 12.05 17.14 -7.12
N ARG A 9 12.13 16.62 -5.89
CA ARG A 9 11.95 15.19 -5.61
C ARG A 9 10.50 14.77 -5.35
N GLY A 10 9.53 15.67 -5.50
CA GLY A 10 8.12 15.37 -5.32
C GLY A 10 7.70 15.03 -3.88
N TYR A 11 8.46 15.46 -2.87
CA TYR A 11 8.12 15.24 -1.46
C TYR A 11 6.96 16.11 -0.97
N LEU A 12 6.65 17.19 -1.67
CA LEU A 12 5.46 17.97 -1.38
C LEU A 12 4.26 17.32 -2.07
N PRO A 13 3.14 17.15 -1.35
CA PRO A 13 1.97 16.53 -1.93
C PRO A 13 1.40 17.40 -3.05
N PRO A 14 1.08 16.83 -4.23
CA PRO A 14 0.38 17.53 -5.30
C PRO A 14 -0.97 18.08 -4.83
N LYS A 15 -1.51 19.07 -5.54
CA LYS A 15 -2.76 19.75 -5.18
C LYS A 15 -3.92 18.80 -4.82
N PRO A 16 -4.21 17.72 -5.58
CA PRO A 16 -5.28 16.78 -5.23
C PRO A 16 -5.06 16.08 -3.88
N ILE A 17 -3.84 15.57 -3.64
CA ILE A 17 -3.49 14.92 -2.37
C ILE A 17 -3.48 15.93 -1.22
N ARG A 18 -2.96 17.14 -1.44
CA ARG A 18 -2.92 18.20 -0.43
C ARG A 18 -4.31 18.59 0.06
N ARG A 19 -5.29 18.73 -0.83
CA ARG A 19 -6.70 19.00 -0.46
C ARG A 19 -7.25 17.89 0.44
N ARG A 20 -6.97 16.63 0.12
CA ARG A 20 -7.42 15.47 0.90
C ARG A 20 -6.72 15.36 2.26
N LEU A 21 -5.42 15.67 2.33
CA LEU A 21 -4.70 15.73 3.60
C LEU A 21 -5.27 16.80 4.53
N ILE A 22 -5.64 17.96 3.98
CA ILE A 22 -6.31 19.03 4.73
C ILE A 22 -7.68 18.57 5.21
N ALA A 23 -8.50 18.00 4.33
CA ALA A 23 -9.81 17.44 4.70
C ALA A 23 -9.66 16.35 5.78
N GLY A 24 -8.65 15.48 5.62
CA GLY A 24 -8.29 14.46 6.58
C GLY A 24 -7.90 14.98 7.95
N PHE A 25 -7.15 16.04 7.98
CA PHE A 25 -6.78 16.69 9.22
C PHE A 25 -8.02 17.22 9.97
N PHE A 26 -8.93 17.90 9.28
CA PHE A 26 -10.19 18.38 9.88
C PHE A 26 -11.11 17.24 10.29
N PHE A 27 -11.16 16.15 9.50
CA PHE A 27 -11.89 14.94 9.90
C PHE A 27 -11.34 14.38 11.22
N LEU A 28 -10.04 14.19 11.34
CA LEU A 28 -9.43 13.68 12.55
C LEU A 28 -9.66 14.61 13.74
N LEU A 29 -9.53 15.92 13.56
CA LEU A 29 -9.82 16.87 14.63
C LEU A 29 -11.27 16.71 15.14
N ARG A 30 -12.24 16.62 14.25
CA ARG A 30 -13.64 16.42 14.61
C ARG A 30 -13.90 15.05 15.24
N PHE A 31 -13.31 14.00 14.67
CA PHE A 31 -13.38 12.65 15.20
C PHE A 31 -12.83 12.60 16.64
N PHE A 32 -11.65 13.14 16.87
CA PHE A 32 -11.07 13.20 18.22
C PHE A 32 -11.88 14.07 19.16
N ALA A 33 -12.34 15.24 18.73
CA ALA A 33 -13.17 16.10 19.55
C ALA A 33 -14.51 15.44 19.94
N GLY A 34 -15.16 14.77 19.00
CA GLY A 34 -16.42 14.05 19.24
C GLY A 34 -16.28 12.79 20.09
N ASN A 35 -15.08 12.20 20.11
CA ASN A 35 -14.80 10.95 20.83
C ASN A 35 -13.82 11.12 22.00
N LEU A 36 -13.58 12.36 22.46
CA LEU A 36 -12.56 12.67 23.47
C LEU A 36 -12.72 11.86 24.75
N ASN A 37 -13.96 11.65 25.20
CA ASN A 37 -14.26 10.87 26.40
C ASN A 37 -13.99 9.37 26.20
N SER A 38 -14.28 8.85 25.01
CA SER A 38 -13.99 7.47 24.65
C SER A 38 -12.47 7.24 24.54
N ILE A 39 -11.79 8.15 23.86
CA ILE A 39 -10.31 8.10 23.71
C ILE A 39 -9.60 8.23 25.07
N ARG A 40 -10.07 9.11 25.96
CA ARG A 40 -9.54 9.22 27.33
C ARG A 40 -9.82 7.99 28.18
N ARG A 41 -10.95 7.34 28.02
CA ARG A 41 -11.24 6.07 28.71
C ARG A 41 -10.36 4.95 28.20
N HIS A 42 -10.20 4.78 26.90
CA HIS A 42 -9.36 3.75 26.30
C HIS A 42 -7.87 4.02 26.48
N GLY A 43 -7.43 5.29 26.49
CA GLY A 43 -6.05 5.65 26.78
C GLY A 43 -5.64 5.51 28.25
N ARG A 44 -6.60 5.36 29.18
CA ARG A 44 -6.36 5.10 30.61
C ARG A 44 -6.51 3.63 30.99
N VAL A 45 -7.18 2.86 30.17
CA VAL A 45 -7.26 1.41 30.33
C VAL A 45 -5.97 0.85 29.70
N PRO A 46 -5.08 0.19 30.47
CA PRO A 46 -4.01 -0.56 29.84
C PRO A 46 -4.66 -1.46 28.80
N PRO A 47 -3.99 -1.73 27.66
CA PRO A 47 -4.55 -2.54 26.60
C PRO A 47 -4.84 -3.95 27.13
N ARG A 48 -5.89 -4.06 27.93
CA ARG A 48 -6.49 -5.32 28.31
C ARG A 48 -7.20 -5.78 27.06
N GLU A 49 -6.66 -6.79 26.44
CA GLU A 49 -7.38 -7.61 25.47
C GLU A 49 -7.42 -7.18 24.00
N THR A 50 -6.82 -6.12 23.54
CA THR A 50 -6.45 -6.10 22.13
C THR A 50 -5.24 -7.02 21.99
N SER A 51 -5.53 -8.28 21.72
CA SER A 51 -4.53 -9.33 21.56
C SER A 51 -3.74 -9.19 20.25
N TYR A 52 -3.52 -7.95 19.79
CA TYR A 52 -2.68 -7.76 18.62
C TYR A 52 -1.24 -8.06 18.99
N VAL A 53 -0.77 -9.18 18.48
CA VAL A 53 0.65 -9.53 18.48
C VAL A 53 1.08 -9.45 17.02
N ARG A 54 2.10 -8.66 16.76
CA ARG A 54 2.67 -8.55 15.42
C ARG A 54 3.09 -9.92 14.92
N PRO A 55 2.66 -10.36 13.73
CA PRO A 55 3.08 -11.63 13.19
C PRO A 55 4.59 -11.63 12.92
N THR A 56 5.23 -12.75 13.21
CA THR A 56 6.63 -12.97 12.85
C THR A 56 6.76 -13.03 11.33
N ARG A 57 7.79 -12.39 10.79
CA ARG A 57 8.08 -12.50 9.36
C ARG A 57 8.37 -13.95 8.96
N LEU A 58 7.94 -14.33 7.76
CA LEU A 58 8.03 -15.71 7.26
C LEU A 58 9.19 -15.94 6.28
N TYR A 59 10.13 -15.00 6.19
CA TYR A 59 11.29 -15.06 5.29
C TYR A 59 12.55 -14.60 6.01
N ASP A 60 13.69 -15.06 5.50
CA ASP A 60 14.98 -14.57 5.92
C ASP A 60 15.42 -13.40 5.04
N ILE A 61 16.08 -12.42 5.65
CA ILE A 61 16.70 -11.32 4.91
C ILE A 61 18.08 -11.81 4.46
N PRO A 62 18.33 -11.85 3.15
CA PRO A 62 19.62 -12.30 2.65
C PRO A 62 20.72 -11.32 3.07
N VAL A 63 21.89 -11.88 3.33
CA VAL A 63 23.06 -11.10 3.73
C VAL A 63 23.67 -10.42 2.50
N HIS A 64 23.84 -9.10 2.58
CA HIS A 64 24.52 -8.35 1.54
C HIS A 64 26.00 -8.72 1.50
N GLN A 65 26.51 -9.01 0.31
CA GLN A 65 27.92 -9.29 0.08
C GLN A 65 28.59 -8.10 -0.65
N PRO A 66 29.82 -7.75 -0.28
CA PRO A 66 30.56 -6.72 -1.00
C PRO A 66 30.65 -7.03 -2.50
N GLY A 67 30.45 -6.03 -3.34
CA GLY A 67 30.49 -6.18 -4.80
C GLY A 67 29.18 -6.63 -5.45
N MET A 68 28.11 -6.85 -4.70
CA MET A 68 26.79 -7.08 -5.31
C MET A 68 26.41 -5.90 -6.21
N LYS A 69 26.11 -6.22 -7.48
CA LYS A 69 25.73 -5.24 -8.50
C LYS A 69 24.40 -4.60 -8.12
N HIS A 70 24.30 -3.28 -8.21
CA HIS A 70 23.05 -2.55 -8.09
C HIS A 70 23.08 -1.30 -8.95
N CYS A 71 21.91 -0.77 -9.28
CA CYS A 71 21.82 0.44 -10.07
C CYS A 71 22.11 1.67 -9.19
N ILE A 72 23.15 2.42 -9.58
CA ILE A 72 23.46 3.73 -8.98
C ILE A 72 23.06 4.80 -10.00
N SER A 73 22.01 5.54 -9.72
CA SER A 73 21.49 6.55 -10.64
C SER A 73 20.89 7.76 -9.89
N ASN A 74 21.03 8.94 -10.49
CA ASN A 74 20.35 10.17 -10.07
C ASN A 74 19.12 10.48 -10.95
N GLU A 75 18.82 9.61 -11.91
CA GLU A 75 17.68 9.79 -12.80
C GLU A 75 16.36 9.64 -12.06
N LYS A 76 15.38 10.39 -12.52
CA LYS A 76 14.01 10.29 -12.01
C LYS A 76 13.49 8.86 -12.18
N TYR A 77 12.84 8.35 -11.15
CA TYR A 77 12.30 6.99 -11.05
C TYR A 77 13.34 5.86 -10.88
N LEU A 78 14.65 6.17 -10.86
CA LEU A 78 15.73 5.23 -10.52
C LEU A 78 16.41 5.58 -9.20
N ARG A 79 16.54 6.87 -8.89
CA ARG A 79 17.21 7.32 -7.67
C ARG A 79 16.47 6.95 -6.38
N PRO A 80 17.18 6.75 -5.26
CA PRO A 80 16.57 6.51 -3.97
C PRO A 80 15.80 7.75 -3.48
N THR A 81 14.76 7.51 -2.68
CA THR A 81 13.98 8.54 -1.99
C THR A 81 13.85 8.19 -0.52
N LEU A 82 13.28 9.08 0.31
CA LEU A 82 13.25 8.93 1.77
C LEU A 82 12.72 7.56 2.23
N TYR A 83 11.56 7.14 1.70
CA TYR A 83 10.93 5.87 2.06
C TYR A 83 11.28 4.72 1.12
N CYS A 84 12.14 4.96 0.13
CA CYS A 84 12.53 4.03 -0.91
C CYS A 84 14.05 4.11 -1.12
N ASN A 85 14.80 3.61 -0.14
CA ASN A 85 16.24 3.51 -0.26
C ASN A 85 16.62 2.24 -1.03
N SER A 86 16.72 2.36 -2.36
CA SER A 86 17.16 1.25 -3.25
C SER A 86 18.62 0.85 -3.06
N TYR A 87 19.39 1.63 -2.28
CA TYR A 87 20.80 1.34 -1.94
C TYR A 87 20.96 0.67 -0.58
N ALA A 88 19.85 0.38 0.13
CA ALA A 88 19.91 -0.36 1.37
C ALA A 88 20.48 -1.76 1.15
N PRO A 89 21.47 -2.21 1.95
CA PRO A 89 22.10 -3.52 1.78
C PRO A 89 21.10 -4.67 1.69
N GLU A 90 20.06 -4.64 2.51
CA GLU A 90 18.99 -5.66 2.55
C GLU A 90 18.20 -5.69 1.25
N VAL A 91 17.92 -4.52 0.65
CA VAL A 91 17.21 -4.40 -0.62
C VAL A 91 18.05 -4.95 -1.76
N ILE A 92 19.36 -4.61 -1.81
CA ILE A 92 20.28 -5.11 -2.83
C ILE A 92 20.39 -6.63 -2.73
N ALA A 93 20.61 -7.17 -1.53
CA ALA A 93 20.72 -8.61 -1.32
C ALA A 93 19.44 -9.35 -1.71
N LEU A 94 18.28 -8.83 -1.33
CA LEU A 94 16.98 -9.39 -1.70
C LEU A 94 16.75 -9.30 -3.22
N ALA A 95 17.13 -8.19 -3.87
CA ALA A 95 17.03 -8.07 -5.32
C ALA A 95 17.83 -9.16 -6.03
N HIS A 96 19.04 -9.45 -5.57
CA HIS A 96 19.85 -10.57 -6.12
C HIS A 96 19.21 -11.93 -5.86
N GLN A 97 18.67 -12.16 -4.68
CA GLN A 97 17.94 -13.41 -4.36
C GLN A 97 16.74 -13.62 -5.29
N LEU A 98 15.99 -12.57 -5.60
CA LEU A 98 14.85 -12.61 -6.51
C LEU A 98 15.25 -12.72 -7.99
N GLY A 99 16.53 -12.55 -8.30
CA GLY A 99 17.10 -12.76 -9.63
C GLY A 99 17.42 -11.48 -10.40
N ALA A 100 17.61 -10.34 -9.73
CA ALA A 100 18.10 -9.12 -10.38
C ALA A 100 19.37 -9.43 -11.21
N TYR A 101 19.46 -8.85 -12.40
CA TYR A 101 20.55 -9.03 -13.37
C TYR A 101 20.75 -10.46 -13.93
N ARG A 102 19.86 -11.41 -13.58
CA ARG A 102 19.86 -12.79 -14.09
C ARG A 102 18.62 -13.16 -14.87
N LYS A 103 17.48 -12.57 -14.49
CA LYS A 103 16.19 -12.71 -15.16
C LYS A 103 15.98 -11.52 -16.10
N SER A 104 15.02 -11.64 -17.02
CA SER A 104 14.51 -10.49 -17.74
C SER A 104 13.85 -9.49 -16.78
N ASP A 105 13.76 -8.22 -17.17
CA ASP A 105 13.14 -7.17 -16.35
C ASP A 105 11.72 -7.55 -15.93
N ARG A 106 10.94 -8.19 -16.81
CA ARG A 106 9.57 -8.61 -16.53
C ARG A 106 9.51 -9.75 -15.50
N GLU A 107 10.30 -10.79 -15.70
CA GLU A 107 10.35 -11.93 -14.76
C GLU A 107 10.86 -11.52 -13.38
N TYR A 108 11.84 -10.61 -13.35
CA TYR A 108 12.33 -10.07 -12.08
C TYR A 108 11.30 -9.19 -11.39
N ALA A 109 10.66 -8.27 -12.12
CA ALA A 109 9.63 -7.39 -11.55
C ALA A 109 8.42 -8.18 -11.02
N GLU A 110 8.03 -9.27 -11.69
CA GLU A 110 7.00 -10.18 -11.23
C GLU A 110 7.43 -10.92 -9.94
N ALA A 111 8.68 -11.39 -9.86
CA ALA A 111 9.22 -11.99 -8.64
C ALA A 111 9.26 -11.00 -7.47
N ALA A 112 9.64 -9.75 -7.71
CA ALA A 112 9.63 -8.68 -6.72
C ALA A 112 8.19 -8.31 -6.28
N PHE A 113 7.24 -8.32 -7.23
CA PHE A 113 5.81 -8.14 -6.97
C PHE A 113 5.27 -9.24 -6.05
N GLU A 114 5.48 -10.52 -6.41
CA GLU A 114 5.00 -11.65 -5.62
C GLU A 114 5.62 -11.65 -4.22
N PHE A 115 6.92 -11.38 -4.10
CA PHE A 115 7.56 -11.25 -2.80
C PHE A 115 6.91 -10.15 -1.96
N SER A 116 6.81 -8.93 -2.49
CA SER A 116 6.29 -7.77 -1.75
C SER A 116 4.81 -7.93 -1.38
N LYS A 117 4.04 -8.60 -2.24
CA LYS A 117 2.62 -8.86 -2.04
C LYS A 117 2.37 -9.88 -0.94
N ARG A 118 3.10 -10.99 -0.94
CA ARG A 118 2.85 -12.14 -0.09
C ARG A 118 3.56 -12.10 1.27
N ASN A 119 4.76 -11.52 1.31
CA ASN A 119 5.62 -11.60 2.48
C ASN A 119 5.50 -10.42 3.45
N ILE A 120 4.91 -9.31 3.01
CA ILE A 120 4.67 -8.16 3.90
C ILE A 120 3.22 -8.18 4.36
N THR A 121 3.00 -8.55 5.61
CA THR A 121 1.64 -8.59 6.20
C THR A 121 1.11 -7.17 6.43
N GLY A 122 -0.20 -6.98 6.25
CA GLY A 122 -0.83 -5.68 6.45
C GLY A 122 -0.82 -5.26 7.92
N GLU A 123 -0.25 -4.10 8.22
CA GLU A 123 -0.22 -3.49 9.55
C GLU A 123 -0.28 -1.97 9.42
N LEU A 124 -1.11 -1.32 10.23
CA LEU A 124 -1.12 0.14 10.35
C LEU A 124 0.04 0.55 11.26
N VAL A 125 1.08 1.07 10.63
CA VAL A 125 2.27 1.63 11.30
C VAL A 125 2.68 2.91 10.58
N PRO A 126 3.35 3.86 11.27
CA PRO A 126 3.91 5.03 10.61
C PRO A 126 4.88 4.62 9.50
N LEU A 127 4.93 5.42 8.42
CA LEU A 127 5.87 5.18 7.33
C LEU A 127 7.31 5.32 7.81
N ASP A 128 8.08 4.29 7.55
CA ASP A 128 9.51 4.20 7.76
C ASP A 128 10.22 3.74 6.47
N GLY A 129 11.49 3.39 6.56
CA GLY A 129 12.28 2.94 5.41
C GLY A 129 11.95 1.51 4.97
N VAL A 130 12.48 1.16 3.80
CA VAL A 130 12.30 -0.20 3.24
C VAL A 130 13.06 -1.26 4.01
N ALA A 131 14.21 -0.91 4.61
CA ALA A 131 14.97 -1.83 5.47
C ALA A 131 14.17 -2.19 6.72
N GLU A 132 13.58 -1.20 7.39
CA GLU A 132 12.72 -1.38 8.55
C GLU A 132 11.49 -2.23 8.21
N THR A 133 10.90 -2.01 7.02
CA THR A 133 9.79 -2.82 6.51
C THR A 133 10.21 -4.28 6.33
N LEU A 134 11.38 -4.54 5.74
CA LEU A 134 11.91 -5.89 5.58
C LEU A 134 12.20 -6.56 6.92
N HIS A 135 12.82 -5.85 7.86
CA HIS A 135 13.11 -6.41 9.19
C HIS A 135 11.83 -6.73 9.97
N ARG A 136 10.82 -5.90 9.86
CA ARG A 136 9.54 -6.07 10.53
C ARG A 136 8.66 -7.14 9.89
N GLY A 137 8.67 -7.27 8.56
CA GLY A 137 7.80 -8.17 7.80
C GLY A 137 6.35 -7.70 7.69
N THR A 138 6.06 -6.49 8.16
CA THR A 138 4.71 -5.93 8.18
C THR A 138 4.70 -4.48 7.74
N GLY A 139 3.55 -3.97 7.30
CA GLY A 139 3.40 -2.57 6.93
C GLY A 139 2.08 -2.25 6.24
N THR A 140 1.87 -0.98 5.95
CA THR A 140 0.74 -0.52 5.14
C THR A 140 0.96 -0.82 3.65
N CYS A 141 -0.05 -0.56 2.81
CA CYS A 141 0.10 -0.62 1.36
C CYS A 141 1.29 0.24 0.86
N LEU A 142 1.53 1.40 1.47
CA LEU A 142 2.64 2.29 1.08
C LEU A 142 4.01 1.70 1.40
N HIS A 143 4.16 0.92 2.48
CA HIS A 143 5.39 0.19 2.77
C HIS A 143 5.67 -0.89 1.72
N LYS A 144 4.64 -1.66 1.35
CA LYS A 144 4.75 -2.67 0.29
C LYS A 144 5.16 -2.03 -1.04
N LEU A 145 4.51 -0.91 -1.38
CA LEU A 145 4.84 -0.16 -2.59
C LEU A 145 6.27 0.37 -2.57
N ALA A 146 6.70 0.94 -1.44
CA ALA A 146 8.06 1.44 -1.29
C ALA A 146 9.10 0.31 -1.47
N LEU A 147 8.82 -0.87 -0.91
CA LEU A 147 9.69 -2.03 -1.08
C LEU A 147 9.75 -2.49 -2.54
N LEU A 148 8.60 -2.65 -3.22
CA LEU A 148 8.59 -3.06 -4.63
C LEU A 148 9.32 -2.05 -5.52
N VAL A 149 9.06 -0.75 -5.32
CA VAL A 149 9.75 0.32 -6.06
C VAL A 149 11.25 0.31 -5.79
N ALA A 150 11.67 0.08 -4.53
CA ALA A 150 13.09 0.00 -4.19
C ALA A 150 13.78 -1.21 -4.82
N LEU A 151 13.15 -2.38 -4.82
CA LEU A 151 13.65 -3.60 -5.48
C LEU A 151 13.82 -3.37 -6.98
N CYS A 152 12.84 -2.78 -7.65
CA CYS A 152 12.91 -2.49 -9.07
C CYS A 152 14.05 -1.49 -9.39
N ARG A 153 14.15 -0.39 -8.62
CA ARG A 153 15.21 0.61 -8.79
C ARG A 153 16.60 0.03 -8.53
N ALA A 154 16.74 -0.85 -7.53
CA ALA A 154 18.01 -1.54 -7.27
C ALA A 154 18.48 -2.39 -8.45
N ALA A 155 17.56 -2.95 -9.22
CA ALA A 155 17.80 -3.73 -10.43
C ALA A 155 17.95 -2.87 -11.71
N GLY A 156 17.79 -1.53 -11.63
CA GLY A 156 17.86 -0.64 -12.80
C GLY A 156 16.54 -0.48 -13.56
N ILE A 157 15.45 -0.96 -13.01
CA ILE A 157 14.12 -0.78 -13.60
C ILE A 157 13.50 0.51 -13.05
N SER A 158 13.18 1.45 -13.93
CA SER A 158 12.47 2.68 -13.54
C SER A 158 11.13 2.35 -12.92
N ALA A 159 10.87 2.86 -11.70
CA ALA A 159 9.65 2.57 -10.96
C ALA A 159 9.12 3.80 -10.23
N ARG A 160 7.77 3.96 -10.21
CA ARG A 160 7.07 5.09 -9.60
C ARG A 160 5.83 4.67 -8.85
N TYR A 161 5.33 5.56 -8.04
CA TYR A 161 4.08 5.39 -7.30
C TYR A 161 2.91 5.97 -8.09
N LYS A 162 1.81 5.26 -8.13
CA LYS A 162 0.50 5.77 -8.54
C LYS A 162 -0.39 5.76 -7.32
N LEU A 163 -0.66 6.95 -6.75
CA LEU A 163 -1.48 7.10 -5.56
C LEU A 163 -2.86 7.63 -5.92
N TYR A 164 -3.86 7.20 -5.16
CA TYR A 164 -5.27 7.58 -5.34
C TYR A 164 -6.06 7.44 -4.03
N ALA A 165 -7.23 8.07 -3.96
CA ALA A 165 -8.18 7.87 -2.88
C ALA A 165 -9.16 6.75 -3.23
N LEU A 166 -9.29 5.76 -2.33
CA LEU A 166 -10.38 4.78 -2.40
C LEU A 166 -11.68 5.48 -2.01
N THR A 167 -12.74 5.22 -2.77
CA THR A 167 -14.10 5.56 -2.34
C THR A 167 -14.55 4.55 -1.29
N ALA A 168 -15.44 4.98 -0.36
CA ALA A 168 -15.75 4.21 0.83
C ALA A 168 -16.13 2.77 0.50
N MET A 169 -15.30 1.86 0.97
CA MET A 169 -15.61 0.44 0.97
C MET A 169 -16.10 0.08 2.36
N ASP A 170 -17.19 -0.65 2.46
CA ASP A 170 -17.72 -1.16 3.73
C ASP A 170 -16.65 -1.85 4.55
N THR A 171 -15.79 -2.59 3.89
CA THR A 171 -14.68 -3.31 4.49
C THR A 171 -13.61 -2.41 5.10
N VAL A 172 -13.35 -1.25 4.49
CA VAL A 172 -12.41 -0.26 5.04
C VAL A 172 -13.02 0.36 6.29
N ALA A 173 -14.30 0.75 6.24
CA ALA A 173 -15.01 1.28 7.38
C ALA A 173 -15.04 0.27 8.55
N GLN A 174 -15.30 -1.00 8.28
CA GLN A 174 -15.24 -2.06 9.28
C GLN A 174 -13.83 -2.25 9.86
N THR A 175 -12.79 -2.26 9.01
CA THR A 175 -11.41 -2.41 9.47
C THR A 175 -10.98 -1.25 10.37
N LEU A 176 -11.39 -0.03 10.03
CA LEU A 176 -11.07 1.18 10.79
C LEU A 176 -12.06 1.45 11.94
N GLY A 177 -13.08 0.61 12.12
CA GLY A 177 -14.10 0.80 13.15
C GLY A 177 -14.96 2.07 12.95
N LEU A 178 -15.06 2.56 11.69
CA LEU A 178 -15.93 3.70 11.37
C LEU A 178 -17.37 3.26 11.37
N SER A 179 -18.23 3.97 12.08
CA SER A 179 -19.67 3.67 12.17
C SER A 179 -20.51 4.91 11.94
N GLY A 180 -21.73 4.71 11.44
CA GLY A 180 -22.77 5.73 11.35
C GLY A 180 -22.29 7.06 10.78
N ARG A 181 -22.35 8.13 11.58
CA ARG A 181 -22.03 9.51 11.19
C ARG A 181 -20.57 9.71 10.79
N ASP A 182 -19.62 8.98 11.39
CA ASP A 182 -18.19 9.11 11.07
C ASP A 182 -17.91 8.54 9.68
N ARG A 183 -18.62 7.48 9.31
CA ARG A 183 -18.57 6.91 7.97
C ARG A 183 -19.16 7.88 6.95
N GLN A 184 -20.38 8.38 7.19
CA GLN A 184 -21.03 9.33 6.29
C GLN A 184 -20.17 10.56 6.08
N TRP A 185 -19.58 11.09 7.15
CA TRP A 185 -18.72 12.26 7.05
C TRP A 185 -17.39 11.99 6.34
N SER A 186 -16.82 10.80 6.48
CA SER A 186 -15.67 10.38 5.68
C SER A 186 -16.01 10.36 4.18
N GLU A 187 -17.19 9.87 3.83
CA GLU A 187 -17.68 9.85 2.45
C GLU A 187 -17.89 11.28 1.91
N GLU A 188 -18.54 12.14 2.66
CA GLU A 188 -18.80 13.56 2.29
C GLU A 188 -17.51 14.38 2.13
N THR A 189 -16.47 14.09 2.90
CA THR A 189 -15.17 14.77 2.81
C THR A 189 -14.23 14.18 1.76
N GLY A 190 -14.68 13.16 1.01
CA GLY A 190 -13.97 12.60 -0.12
C GLY A 190 -12.93 11.56 0.26
N ASN A 191 -13.25 10.76 1.25
CA ASN A 191 -12.49 9.59 1.68
C ASN A 191 -10.99 9.79 1.90
N LEU A 192 -10.55 9.55 3.11
CA LEU A 192 -9.18 9.80 3.55
C LEU A 192 -8.23 8.65 3.27
N LEU A 193 -8.75 7.51 2.82
CA LEU A 193 -7.92 6.35 2.60
C LEU A 193 -7.18 6.48 1.28
N LEU A 194 -5.94 6.97 1.40
CA LEU A 194 -5.00 6.93 0.30
C LEU A 194 -4.48 5.51 0.14
N HIS A 195 -4.59 5.03 -1.07
CA HIS A 195 -4.05 3.75 -1.51
C HIS A 195 -3.13 3.97 -2.69
N GLY A 196 -2.47 2.92 -3.16
CA GLY A 196 -1.60 3.06 -4.32
C GLY A 196 -1.24 1.75 -4.97
N GLU A 197 -0.69 1.90 -6.15
CA GLU A 197 -0.05 0.89 -6.97
C GLU A 197 1.35 1.35 -7.34
N ALA A 198 2.20 0.41 -7.69
CA ALA A 198 3.46 0.73 -8.35
C ALA A 198 3.30 0.61 -9.87
N GLU A 199 4.06 1.41 -10.60
CA GLU A 199 4.22 1.29 -12.04
C GLU A 199 5.71 1.12 -12.34
N MET A 200 6.08 0.11 -13.14
CA MET A 200 7.44 -0.18 -13.59
C MET A 200 7.56 -0.02 -15.09
N HIS A 201 8.63 0.60 -15.56
CA HIS A 201 8.88 0.79 -16.99
C HIS A 201 9.62 -0.41 -17.55
N ILE A 202 8.93 -1.26 -18.29
CA ILE A 202 9.44 -2.53 -18.82
C ILE A 202 9.09 -2.62 -20.30
N GLY A 203 10.10 -2.86 -21.14
CA GLY A 203 9.89 -3.01 -22.58
C GLY A 203 9.30 -1.78 -23.27
N GLY A 204 9.56 -0.58 -22.74
CA GLY A 204 9.04 0.69 -23.28
C GLY A 204 7.67 1.11 -22.73
N GLU A 205 7.03 0.29 -21.87
CA GLU A 205 5.70 0.56 -21.33
C GLU A 205 5.70 0.59 -19.79
N TRP A 206 4.74 1.35 -19.20
CA TRP A 206 4.51 1.34 -17.75
C TRP A 206 3.57 0.19 -17.36
N VAL A 207 4.15 -0.84 -16.75
CA VAL A 207 3.44 -2.02 -16.24
C VAL A 207 2.99 -1.76 -14.82
N ILE A 208 1.72 -2.02 -14.55
CA ILE A 208 1.08 -1.77 -13.26
C ILE A 208 1.30 -2.94 -12.28
N ALA A 209 1.39 -2.65 -10.97
CA ALA A 209 1.49 -3.64 -9.92
C ALA A 209 0.67 -3.25 -8.68
N SER A 210 -0.47 -3.91 -8.51
CA SER A 210 -1.37 -3.71 -7.36
C SER A 210 -1.05 -4.70 -6.25
N ILE A 211 -0.31 -4.27 -5.23
CA ILE A 211 0.19 -5.12 -4.13
C ILE A 211 -0.36 -4.76 -2.75
N GLY A 212 -1.28 -3.82 -2.67
CA GLY A 212 -1.75 -3.29 -1.39
C GLY A 212 -2.34 -4.33 -0.43
N LEU A 213 -2.98 -5.37 -0.97
CA LEU A 213 -3.57 -6.47 -0.21
C LEU A 213 -2.81 -7.78 -0.49
N THR A 214 -2.65 -8.60 0.55
CA THR A 214 -2.18 -9.98 0.38
C THR A 214 -3.29 -10.87 -0.23
N PRO A 215 -2.97 -12.03 -0.82
CA PRO A 215 -3.98 -12.96 -1.34
C PRO A 215 -5.03 -13.32 -0.28
N GLU A 216 -4.61 -13.58 0.95
CA GLU A 216 -5.51 -13.92 2.05
C GLU A 216 -6.48 -12.77 2.36
N ARG A 217 -5.98 -11.52 2.39
CA ARG A 217 -6.88 -10.39 2.57
C ARG A 217 -7.83 -10.20 1.41
N GLN A 218 -7.38 -10.40 0.17
CA GLN A 218 -8.26 -10.36 -0.99
C GLN A 218 -9.35 -11.42 -0.89
N ALA A 219 -8.98 -12.65 -0.50
CA ALA A 219 -9.96 -13.72 -0.29
C ALA A 219 -10.97 -13.38 0.81
N SER A 220 -10.52 -12.83 1.93
CA SER A 220 -11.42 -12.44 3.03
C SER A 220 -12.40 -11.33 2.66
N LEU A 221 -12.13 -10.58 1.62
CA LEU A 221 -12.92 -9.46 1.11
C LEU A 221 -13.75 -9.81 -0.13
N ASN A 222 -13.74 -11.07 -0.55
CA ASN A 222 -14.34 -11.55 -1.80
C ASN A 222 -13.84 -10.75 -3.02
N LEU A 223 -12.53 -10.49 -3.07
CA LEU A 223 -11.86 -9.81 -4.16
C LEU A 223 -10.99 -10.79 -4.94
N PRO A 224 -10.83 -10.61 -6.25
CA PRO A 224 -9.89 -11.40 -7.04
C PRO A 224 -8.45 -11.19 -6.56
N ILE A 225 -7.63 -12.22 -6.70
CA ILE A 225 -6.21 -12.14 -6.42
C ILE A 225 -5.53 -11.43 -7.59
N THR A 226 -5.11 -10.18 -7.35
CA THR A 226 -4.49 -9.34 -8.37
C THR A 226 -3.17 -9.94 -8.86
N ARG A 227 -2.97 -9.92 -10.17
CA ARG A 227 -1.78 -10.45 -10.85
C ARG A 227 -0.85 -9.31 -11.28
N PHE A 228 0.41 -9.62 -11.52
CA PHE A 228 1.35 -8.66 -12.08
C PHE A 228 0.87 -8.17 -13.46
N GLY A 229 0.88 -6.85 -13.67
CA GLY A 229 0.38 -6.22 -14.90
C GLY A 229 -1.15 -6.08 -14.97
N GLU A 230 -1.88 -6.54 -13.96
CA GLU A 230 -3.33 -6.42 -13.93
C GLU A 230 -3.79 -5.05 -13.42
N VAL A 231 -4.70 -4.41 -14.15
CA VAL A 231 -5.37 -3.18 -13.72
C VAL A 231 -6.43 -3.54 -12.67
N ALA A 232 -6.15 -3.28 -11.41
CA ALA A 232 -7.07 -3.55 -10.30
C ALA A 232 -7.90 -2.32 -9.91
N VAL A 233 -7.31 -1.13 -10.05
CA VAL A 233 -7.94 0.15 -9.72
C VAL A 233 -9.08 0.44 -10.68
N GLY A 234 -10.23 0.82 -10.13
CA GLY A 234 -11.45 1.04 -10.90
C GLY A 234 -12.12 -0.25 -11.38
N VAL A 235 -11.45 -1.41 -11.32
CA VAL A 235 -12.03 -2.71 -11.64
C VAL A 235 -12.49 -3.43 -10.38
N TRP A 236 -11.58 -3.64 -9.45
CA TRP A 236 -11.85 -4.33 -8.18
C TRP A 236 -11.92 -3.37 -6.99
N TYR A 237 -11.24 -2.22 -7.09
CA TYR A 237 -11.18 -1.20 -6.07
C TYR A 237 -11.81 0.09 -6.59
N PRO A 238 -12.96 0.52 -6.05
CA PRO A 238 -13.58 1.78 -6.43
C PRO A 238 -12.69 2.94 -6.00
N VAL A 239 -12.44 3.87 -6.93
CA VAL A 239 -11.55 5.01 -6.69
C VAL A 239 -12.21 6.30 -7.15
N ASP A 240 -11.72 7.40 -6.61
CA ASP A 240 -11.99 8.73 -7.16
C ASP A 240 -10.97 9.03 -8.30
N PRO A 241 -11.42 9.09 -9.57
CA PRO A 241 -10.51 9.29 -10.71
C PRO A 241 -9.69 10.57 -10.62
N GLU A 242 -10.28 11.65 -10.11
CA GLU A 242 -9.61 12.95 -9.96
C GLU A 242 -8.50 12.96 -8.92
N SER A 243 -8.42 11.90 -8.09
CA SER A 243 -7.40 11.75 -7.06
C SER A 243 -6.12 11.07 -7.55
N ILE A 244 -6.12 10.50 -8.75
CA ILE A 244 -5.00 9.72 -9.26
C ILE A 244 -3.81 10.64 -9.55
N VAL A 245 -2.67 10.32 -8.94
CA VAL A 245 -1.40 11.03 -9.16
C VAL A 245 -0.24 10.05 -9.28
N ARG A 246 0.72 10.37 -10.15
CA ARG A 246 1.95 9.63 -10.34
C ARG A 246 3.11 10.37 -9.71
N LEU A 247 3.85 9.72 -8.83
CA LEU A 247 4.87 10.34 -7.98
C LEU A 247 6.17 9.54 -8.00
N GLU A 248 7.28 10.25 -7.92
CA GLU A 248 8.60 9.64 -7.71
C GLU A 248 8.79 9.14 -6.29
N SER A 249 8.19 9.81 -5.31
CA SER A 249 8.32 9.52 -3.89
C SER A 249 6.99 9.66 -3.16
N ILE A 250 6.88 9.00 -2.02
CA ILE A 250 5.74 9.18 -1.11
C ILE A 250 5.89 10.53 -0.41
N PRO A 251 4.85 11.40 -0.44
CA PRO A 251 4.91 12.72 0.20
C PRO A 251 5.00 12.65 1.72
N HIS A 252 5.81 13.51 2.32
CA HIS A 252 6.02 13.57 3.78
C HIS A 252 4.73 13.79 4.59
N GLY A 253 3.78 14.56 4.06
CA GLY A 253 2.54 14.88 4.76
C GLY A 253 1.69 13.65 5.10
N LEU A 254 1.82 12.57 4.33
CA LEU A 254 1.12 11.31 4.61
C LEU A 254 1.57 10.68 5.94
N ASN A 255 2.86 10.71 6.21
CA ASN A 255 3.37 10.16 7.46
C ASN A 255 3.00 11.01 8.69
N ALA A 256 2.96 12.33 8.55
CA ALA A 256 2.59 13.22 9.64
C ALA A 256 1.18 12.93 10.18
N LEU A 257 0.23 12.66 9.27
CA LEU A 257 -1.14 12.31 9.63
C LEU A 257 -1.21 10.96 10.36
N MET A 258 -0.52 9.95 9.85
CA MET A 258 -0.46 8.63 10.49
C MET A 258 0.20 8.69 11.87
N LEU A 259 1.30 9.45 12.01
CA LEU A 259 1.96 9.66 13.30
C LEU A 259 1.05 10.30 14.34
N LEU A 260 0.20 11.26 13.90
CA LEU A 260 -0.77 11.88 14.78
C LEU A 260 -1.79 10.87 15.31
N VAL A 261 -2.36 10.05 14.42
CA VAL A 261 -3.32 9.00 14.83
C VAL A 261 -2.65 8.00 15.77
N TYR A 262 -1.43 7.59 15.46
CA TYR A 262 -0.69 6.62 16.25
C TYR A 262 -0.41 7.13 17.68
N ARG A 263 -0.13 8.43 17.84
CA ARG A 263 0.09 9.06 19.15
C ARG A 263 -1.18 9.29 19.93
N LEU A 264 -2.27 9.65 19.26
CA LEU A 264 -3.50 10.06 19.94
C LEU A 264 -4.47 8.90 20.21
N ALA A 265 -4.39 7.82 19.42
CA ALA A 265 -5.31 6.68 19.50
C ALA A 265 -4.60 5.33 19.32
N PRO A 266 -3.58 5.00 20.13
CA PRO A 266 -2.83 3.74 19.97
C PRO A 266 -3.73 2.51 20.09
N ALA A 267 -4.67 2.47 21.04
CA ALA A 267 -5.60 1.35 21.21
C ALA A 267 -6.51 1.15 19.99
N TYR A 268 -6.84 2.22 19.28
CA TYR A 268 -7.60 2.16 18.02
C TYR A 268 -6.76 1.52 16.90
N ILE A 269 -5.49 1.87 16.82
CA ILE A 269 -4.55 1.26 15.87
C ILE A 269 -4.37 -0.23 16.16
N ASP A 270 -4.22 -0.61 17.43
CA ASP A 270 -4.10 -2.02 17.83
C ASP A 270 -5.36 -2.82 17.47
N THR A 271 -6.55 -2.25 17.71
CA THR A 271 -7.82 -2.87 17.31
C THR A 271 -7.90 -3.03 15.79
N ALA A 272 -7.53 -2.02 15.02
CA ALA A 272 -7.51 -2.09 13.57
C ALA A 272 -6.50 -3.14 13.07
N ASN A 273 -5.31 -3.23 13.68
CA ASN A 273 -4.31 -4.24 13.36
C ASN A 273 -4.78 -5.66 13.71
N ALA A 274 -5.45 -5.84 14.84
CA ALA A 274 -6.08 -7.13 15.19
C ALA A 274 -7.13 -7.55 14.15
N ASN A 275 -7.97 -6.62 13.70
CA ASN A 275 -8.96 -6.86 12.65
C ASN A 275 -8.30 -7.22 11.30
N LEU A 276 -7.20 -6.55 10.95
CA LEU A 276 -6.42 -6.88 9.74
C LEU A 276 -5.87 -8.30 9.80
N LEU A 277 -5.32 -8.69 10.95
CA LEU A 277 -4.79 -10.03 11.16
C LEU A 277 -5.88 -11.09 11.10
N GLU A 278 -7.05 -10.82 11.68
CA GLU A 278 -8.20 -11.73 11.62
C GLU A 278 -8.74 -11.89 10.20
N GLN A 279 -8.76 -10.81 9.40
CA GLN A 279 -9.06 -10.90 7.97
C GLN A 279 -8.07 -11.81 7.24
N CYS A 280 -6.76 -11.68 7.53
CA CYS A 280 -5.75 -12.57 6.94
C CYS A 280 -5.99 -14.03 7.30
N LYS A 281 -6.29 -14.34 8.59
CA LYS A 281 -6.59 -15.71 9.03
C LYS A 281 -7.82 -16.29 8.34
N ARG A 282 -8.91 -15.51 8.26
CA ARG A 282 -10.13 -15.91 7.58
C ARG A 282 -9.90 -16.18 6.09
N GLY A 283 -9.17 -15.28 5.41
CA GLY A 283 -8.86 -15.46 4.02
C GLY A 283 -7.91 -16.64 3.77
N LYS A 284 -6.95 -16.86 4.67
CA LYS A 284 -6.11 -18.05 4.61
C LYS A 284 -6.94 -19.33 4.69
N ALA A 285 -7.89 -19.43 5.60
CA ALA A 285 -8.78 -20.58 5.70
C ALA A 285 -9.57 -20.82 4.41
N ILE A 286 -10.06 -19.76 3.75
CA ILE A 286 -10.75 -19.86 2.44
C ILE A 286 -9.79 -20.41 1.37
N LEU A 287 -8.55 -19.90 1.32
CA LEU A 287 -7.57 -20.34 0.32
C LEU A 287 -7.05 -21.76 0.60
N ASP A 288 -6.90 -22.14 1.86
CA ASP A 288 -6.51 -23.50 2.25
C ASP A 288 -7.61 -24.52 1.89
N GLU A 289 -8.90 -24.15 1.99
CA GLU A 289 -10.04 -25.00 1.64
C GLU A 289 -10.23 -25.13 0.13
N LYS A 290 -10.24 -24.01 -0.60
CA LYS A 290 -10.59 -23.98 -2.03
C LYS A 290 -9.39 -24.12 -2.97
N GLY A 291 -8.20 -23.77 -2.52
CA GLY A 291 -7.05 -23.49 -3.36
C GLY A 291 -7.12 -22.08 -3.98
N GLU A 292 -5.98 -21.44 -4.09
CA GLU A 292 -5.87 -20.03 -4.55
C GLU A 292 -6.43 -19.85 -5.96
N GLN A 293 -6.07 -20.72 -6.89
CA GLN A 293 -6.51 -20.64 -8.29
C GLN A 293 -8.03 -20.85 -8.44
N ALA A 294 -8.58 -21.85 -7.76
CA ALA A 294 -10.01 -22.14 -7.83
C ALA A 294 -10.85 -21.01 -7.23
N TYR A 295 -10.37 -20.44 -6.12
CA TYR A 295 -10.96 -19.24 -5.51
C TYR A 295 -10.97 -18.06 -6.50
N ASP A 296 -9.80 -17.72 -7.08
CA ASP A 296 -9.65 -16.59 -7.98
C ASP A 296 -10.55 -16.73 -9.23
N ASP A 297 -10.61 -17.94 -9.82
CA ASP A 297 -11.46 -18.23 -10.98
C ASP A 297 -12.96 -18.13 -10.65
N GLU A 298 -13.37 -18.56 -9.46
CA GLU A 298 -14.75 -18.43 -8.97
C GLU A 298 -15.15 -16.95 -8.82
N ILE A 299 -14.35 -16.18 -8.08
CA ILE A 299 -14.62 -14.76 -7.80
C ILE A 299 -14.63 -13.94 -9.10
N ARG A 300 -13.70 -14.18 -10.01
CA ARG A 300 -13.66 -13.47 -11.30
C ARG A 300 -14.89 -13.75 -12.15
N ARG A 301 -15.47 -14.94 -12.08
CA ARG A 301 -16.74 -15.26 -12.75
C ARG A 301 -17.92 -14.53 -12.11
N GLN A 302 -17.97 -14.49 -10.79
CA GLN A 302 -19.06 -13.84 -10.04
C GLN A 302 -19.08 -12.32 -10.22
N LEU A 303 -17.92 -11.66 -10.23
CA LEU A 303 -17.82 -10.21 -10.31
C LEU A 303 -17.91 -9.64 -11.73
N LYS A 304 -17.70 -10.45 -12.78
CA LYS A 304 -17.77 -9.99 -14.18
C LYS A 304 -19.08 -9.31 -14.57
N PRO A 305 -20.27 -9.76 -14.13
CA PRO A 305 -21.54 -9.16 -14.52
C PRO A 305 -21.85 -7.81 -13.88
N ASN A 306 -21.16 -7.43 -12.82
CA ASN A 306 -21.50 -6.29 -11.98
C ASN A 306 -20.52 -5.10 -12.11
N MET A 307 -19.70 -5.08 -13.17
CA MET A 307 -18.79 -3.94 -13.39
C MET A 307 -19.57 -2.69 -13.79
N PRO A 308 -19.54 -1.60 -13.01
CA PRO A 308 -20.20 -0.36 -13.40
C PRO A 308 -19.59 0.21 -14.69
N GLU A 309 -20.43 0.84 -15.51
CA GLU A 309 -20.03 1.51 -16.78
C GLU A 309 -18.88 2.53 -16.58
N ALA A 310 -18.84 3.19 -15.42
CA ALA A 310 -17.75 4.07 -15.01
C ALA A 310 -16.36 3.40 -15.01
N VAL A 311 -16.28 2.10 -14.74
CA VAL A 311 -15.04 1.32 -14.77
C VAL A 311 -14.54 1.11 -16.20
N MET A 312 -15.44 0.98 -17.15
CA MET A 312 -15.13 0.85 -18.58
C MET A 312 -14.60 2.17 -19.16
N THR A 313 -15.12 3.31 -18.70
CA THR A 313 -14.65 4.64 -19.09
C THR A 313 -13.23 4.88 -18.58
N LEU A 314 -12.94 4.53 -17.31
CA LEU A 314 -11.59 4.60 -16.75
C LEU A 314 -10.57 3.72 -17.50
N ARG A 315 -10.99 2.55 -17.98
CA ARG A 315 -10.16 1.69 -18.83
C ARG A 315 -9.79 2.38 -20.15
N ARG A 316 -10.70 3.14 -20.75
CA ARG A 316 -10.45 3.89 -21.99
C ARG A 316 -9.49 5.06 -21.73
N GLU A 317 -9.67 5.83 -20.66
CA GLU A 317 -8.81 6.97 -20.32
C GLU A 317 -7.38 6.55 -19.98
N ILE A 318 -7.20 5.45 -19.23
CA ILE A 318 -5.87 4.89 -18.93
C ILE A 318 -5.14 4.40 -20.19
N THR A 319 -5.90 4.01 -21.23
CA THR A 319 -5.33 3.55 -22.50
C THR A 319 -5.01 4.71 -23.46
N PHE A 320 -5.61 5.89 -23.27
CA PHE A 320 -5.42 7.06 -24.13
C PHE A 320 -4.31 8.04 -23.69
N GLU A 321 -3.73 7.89 -22.48
CA GLU A 321 -2.50 8.61 -22.06
C GLU A 321 -1.23 7.85 -22.51
N ARG A 322 -1.20 7.43 -23.77
CA ARG A 322 -0.03 6.87 -24.45
C ARG A 322 0.83 7.97 -25.08
#